data_992d21ad7e2b700369a609f55854b139
#
_entry.id   992d21ad7e2b700369a609f55854b139
#
_cell.length_a   1.000
_cell.length_b   1.000
_cell.length_c   1.000
_cell.angle_alpha   90.00
_cell.angle_beta   90.00
_cell.angle_gamma   90.00
#
_symmetry.space_group_name_H-M   'P 1'
#
loop_
_entity.id
_entity.type
_entity.pdbx_description
1 polymer ?
#
loop_
_entity_poly.entity_id
_entity_poly.type
_entity_poly.pdbx_seq_one_letter_code
_entity_poly.pdbx_strand_id
1 'polypeptide(L)'
;MKKIEEASFFYEISETLNEHLELKKSLYKVLDILSSSLDMARGTITLLDPVRNEIRIEVAHGITQRAMQRVTYKLGEGITGGVIQSGKAVSIPKISEEPKFLNRTVSRRTNKDLDLSFICVPIKKGRQVIGALSVDKPFEASYSLKKAEKLLAVVATMVARHVINLETIRLEKQTLREENRRLLQELENKY
;
A
#
# COMPACT_ATOMS: atom_id res chain seq x y z
N MET A 1 22.69 5.56 -10.78
CA MET A 1 21.70 4.57 -10.31
C MET A 1 22.42 3.49 -9.51
N LYS A 2 22.18 3.40 -8.18
CA LYS A 2 22.71 2.27 -7.39
C LYS A 2 22.12 0.98 -7.94
N LYS A 3 22.97 0.02 -8.29
CA LYS A 3 22.55 -1.33 -8.67
C LYS A 3 21.96 -1.95 -7.42
N ILE A 4 20.62 -2.03 -7.36
CA ILE A 4 19.94 -2.69 -6.25
C ILE A 4 20.26 -4.17 -6.37
N GLU A 5 20.85 -4.75 -5.34
CA GLU A 5 20.87 -6.19 -5.19
C GLU A 5 19.44 -6.61 -4.81
N GLU A 6 18.68 -7.05 -5.81
CA GLU A 6 17.24 -7.36 -5.66
C GLU A 6 16.98 -8.33 -4.50
N ALA A 7 17.88 -9.28 -4.28
CA ALA A 7 17.78 -10.22 -3.17
C ALA A 7 17.87 -9.54 -1.79
N SER A 8 18.85 -8.63 -1.60
CA SER A 8 19.01 -7.89 -0.35
C SER A 8 17.82 -6.96 -0.08
N PHE A 9 17.31 -6.31 -1.11
CA PHE A 9 16.14 -5.45 -1.04
C PHE A 9 14.87 -6.21 -0.60
N PHE A 10 14.57 -7.36 -1.23
CA PHE A 10 13.43 -8.17 -0.82
C PHE A 10 13.59 -8.81 0.56
N TYR A 11 14.82 -9.17 0.92
CA TYR A 11 15.12 -9.67 2.26
C TYR A 11 14.81 -8.61 3.32
N GLU A 12 15.27 -7.37 3.15
CA GLU A 12 15.02 -6.27 4.08
C GLU A 12 13.51 -5.99 4.26
N ILE A 13 12.74 -6.00 3.15
CA ILE A 13 11.28 -5.86 3.22
C ILE A 13 10.65 -7.02 3.98
N SER A 14 11.09 -8.27 3.71
CA SER A 14 10.58 -9.46 4.38
C SER A 14 10.81 -9.41 5.89
N GLU A 15 12.02 -9.09 6.32
CA GLU A 15 12.35 -8.92 7.75
C GLU A 15 11.50 -7.83 8.39
N THR A 16 11.38 -6.66 7.73
CA THR A 16 10.55 -5.55 8.22
C THR A 16 9.09 -5.95 8.45
N LEU A 17 8.52 -6.75 7.55
CA LEU A 17 7.14 -7.23 7.68
C LEU A 17 6.99 -8.31 8.75
N ASN A 18 8.05 -9.10 9.03
CA ASN A 18 8.03 -10.13 10.06
C ASN A 18 8.25 -9.57 11.48
N GLU A 19 9.04 -8.50 11.63
CA GLU A 19 9.35 -7.90 12.93
C GLU A 19 8.17 -7.16 13.58
N HIS A 20 7.20 -6.70 12.79
CA HIS A 20 6.19 -5.76 13.27
C HIS A 20 4.79 -6.35 13.20
N LEU A 21 4.13 -6.42 14.36
CA LEU A 21 2.73 -6.82 14.50
C LEU A 21 1.74 -5.64 14.32
N GLU A 22 2.24 -4.42 14.20
CA GLU A 22 1.42 -3.24 13.95
C GLU A 22 1.41 -2.88 12.46
N LEU A 23 0.25 -3.03 11.81
CA LEU A 23 0.10 -2.89 10.37
C LEU A 23 0.66 -1.55 9.83
N LYS A 24 0.24 -0.42 10.39
CA LYS A 24 0.67 0.90 9.89
C LYS A 24 2.17 1.09 9.98
N LYS A 25 2.77 0.61 11.06
CA LYS A 25 4.21 0.75 11.30
C LYS A 25 5.03 -0.09 10.31
N SER A 26 4.63 -1.34 10.07
CA SER A 26 5.29 -2.19 9.08
C SER A 26 5.14 -1.64 7.67
N LEU A 27 3.93 -1.22 7.27
CA LEU A 27 3.68 -0.67 5.96
C LEU A 27 4.43 0.66 5.72
N TYR A 28 4.52 1.52 6.73
CA TYR A 28 5.30 2.77 6.62
C TYR A 28 6.79 2.48 6.40
N LYS A 29 7.36 1.53 7.14
CA LYS A 29 8.75 1.11 6.95
C LYS A 29 9.02 0.53 5.56
N VAL A 30 8.07 -0.22 5.00
CA VAL A 30 8.16 -0.69 3.61
C VAL A 30 8.25 0.50 2.64
N LEU A 31 7.43 1.53 2.82
CA LEU A 31 7.51 2.74 1.99
C LEU A 31 8.85 3.47 2.15
N ASP A 32 9.41 3.48 3.35
CA ASP A 32 10.70 4.10 3.65
C ASP A 32 11.86 3.37 2.94
N ILE A 33 11.85 2.04 2.96
CA ILE A 33 12.79 1.20 2.20
C ILE A 33 12.65 1.45 0.70
N LEU A 34 11.42 1.50 0.18
CA LEU A 34 11.16 1.80 -1.22
C LEU A 34 11.68 3.18 -1.61
N SER A 35 11.48 4.20 -0.75
CA SER A 35 11.97 5.56 -0.98
C SER A 35 13.49 5.59 -1.08
N SER A 36 14.18 4.97 -0.13
CA SER A 36 15.66 4.98 -0.11
C SER A 36 16.30 4.14 -1.23
N SER A 37 15.63 3.06 -1.65
CA SER A 37 16.19 2.11 -2.63
C SER A 37 15.84 2.45 -4.08
N LEU A 38 14.67 3.05 -4.34
CA LEU A 38 14.16 3.33 -5.68
C LEU A 38 14.15 4.82 -6.05
N ASP A 39 14.68 5.68 -5.20
CA ASP A 39 14.65 7.14 -5.40
C ASP A 39 13.21 7.66 -5.61
N MET A 40 12.30 7.18 -4.75
CA MET A 40 10.90 7.58 -4.81
C MET A 40 10.70 8.92 -4.10
N ALA A 41 10.01 9.83 -4.77
CA ALA A 41 9.61 11.09 -4.15
C ALA A 41 8.44 10.91 -3.17
N ARG A 42 7.52 10.01 -3.48
CA ARG A 42 6.32 9.72 -2.68
C ARG A 42 5.89 8.27 -2.87
N GLY A 43 5.26 7.73 -1.84
CA GLY A 43 4.67 6.41 -1.89
C GLY A 43 3.39 6.36 -1.07
N THR A 44 2.41 5.57 -1.50
CA THR A 44 1.19 5.30 -0.72
C THR A 44 0.83 3.83 -0.77
N ILE A 45 0.32 3.32 0.36
CA ILE A 45 -0.41 2.06 0.39
C ILE A 45 -1.85 2.40 0.74
N THR A 46 -2.76 2.06 -0.16
CA THR A 46 -4.20 2.23 0.01
C THR A 46 -4.84 0.87 0.22
N LEU A 47 -5.83 0.81 1.11
CA LEU A 47 -6.62 -0.40 1.36
C LEU A 47 -8.10 -0.12 1.09
N LEU A 48 -8.79 -1.14 0.59
CA LEU A 48 -10.23 -1.13 0.35
C LEU A 48 -10.94 -1.53 1.65
N ASP A 49 -11.83 -0.67 2.14
CA ASP A 49 -12.80 -1.02 3.16
C ASP A 49 -13.98 -1.72 2.45
N PRO A 50 -14.14 -3.05 2.63
CA PRO A 50 -15.18 -3.79 1.90
C PRO A 50 -16.60 -3.47 2.39
N VAL A 51 -16.75 -2.97 3.62
CA VAL A 51 -18.05 -2.62 4.21
C VAL A 51 -18.55 -1.29 3.66
N ARG A 52 -17.66 -0.29 3.58
CA ARG A 52 -17.99 1.05 3.08
C ARG A 52 -17.80 1.20 1.59
N ASN A 53 -17.15 0.23 0.94
CA ASN A 53 -16.72 0.29 -0.48
C ASN A 53 -15.89 1.56 -0.79
N GLU A 54 -15.06 1.94 0.16
CA GLU A 54 -14.19 3.11 0.09
C GLU A 54 -12.73 2.69 0.11
N ILE A 55 -11.91 3.40 -0.65
CA ILE A 55 -10.46 3.21 -0.69
C ILE A 55 -9.82 4.34 0.10
N ARG A 56 -9.04 3.98 1.13
CA ARG A 56 -8.36 4.94 2.00
C ARG A 56 -6.85 4.72 1.97
N ILE A 57 -6.12 5.81 2.12
CA ILE A 57 -4.68 5.74 2.30
C ILE A 57 -4.41 5.24 3.72
N GLU A 58 -3.83 4.05 3.83
CA GLU A 58 -3.44 3.47 5.12
C GLU A 58 -2.15 4.09 5.65
N VAL A 59 -1.15 4.20 4.77
CA VAL A 59 0.13 4.87 5.04
C VAL A 59 0.62 5.61 3.79
N ALA A 60 1.39 6.67 4.02
CA ALA A 60 2.03 7.45 2.98
C ALA A 60 3.42 7.91 3.38
N HIS A 61 4.35 7.95 2.42
CA HIS A 61 5.65 8.59 2.51
C HIS A 61 5.69 9.82 1.59
N GLY A 62 6.31 10.91 2.04
CA GLY A 62 6.39 12.16 1.27
C GLY A 62 5.06 12.92 1.14
N ILE A 63 4.04 12.57 1.93
CA ILE A 63 2.71 13.19 1.96
C ILE A 63 2.36 13.50 3.42
N THR A 64 1.81 14.68 3.67
CA THR A 64 1.43 15.07 5.04
C THR A 64 0.25 14.25 5.55
N GLN A 65 0.21 13.95 6.84
CA GLN A 65 -0.87 13.20 7.48
C GLN A 65 -2.24 13.87 7.25
N ARG A 66 -2.30 15.20 7.26
CA ARG A 66 -3.52 15.96 7.00
C ARG A 66 -4.03 15.76 5.56
N ALA A 67 -3.12 15.71 4.58
CA ALA A 67 -3.48 15.45 3.18
C ALA A 67 -3.96 14.00 3.01
N MET A 68 -3.28 13.04 3.65
CA MET A 68 -3.65 11.63 3.62
C MET A 68 -5.06 11.37 4.17
N GLN A 69 -5.42 11.96 5.30
CA GLN A 69 -6.73 11.75 5.96
C GLN A 69 -7.91 12.32 5.19
N ARG A 70 -7.68 13.31 4.32
CA ARG A 70 -8.73 13.96 3.52
C ARG A 70 -9.04 13.23 2.22
N VAL A 71 -8.23 12.26 1.86
CA VAL A 71 -8.33 11.59 0.56
C VAL A 71 -9.01 10.24 0.72
N THR A 72 -10.15 10.13 0.06
CA THR A 72 -10.89 8.87 -0.12
C THR A 72 -11.15 8.71 -1.61
N TYR A 73 -11.02 7.50 -2.13
CA TYR A 73 -11.34 7.16 -3.51
C TYR A 73 -12.51 6.19 -3.53
N LYS A 74 -13.32 6.30 -4.59
CA LYS A 74 -14.30 5.26 -4.93
C LYS A 74 -13.65 4.21 -5.83
N LEU A 75 -14.23 3.03 -5.85
CA LEU A 75 -13.81 1.99 -6.80
C LEU A 75 -13.96 2.51 -8.24
N GLY A 76 -12.92 2.33 -9.05
CA GLY A 76 -12.85 2.86 -10.43
C GLY A 76 -12.48 4.34 -10.56
N GLU A 77 -12.38 5.08 -9.46
CA GLU A 77 -12.09 6.51 -9.49
C GLU A 77 -10.58 6.79 -9.64
N GLY A 78 -10.22 7.55 -10.67
CA GLY A 78 -8.83 7.88 -10.99
C GLY A 78 -7.98 6.63 -11.32
N ILE A 79 -6.66 6.78 -11.23
CA ILE A 79 -5.75 5.66 -11.51
C ILE A 79 -5.80 4.61 -10.40
N THR A 80 -5.71 5.02 -9.15
CA THR A 80 -5.69 4.10 -8.00
C THR A 80 -6.98 3.29 -7.90
N GLY A 81 -8.16 3.95 -8.00
CA GLY A 81 -9.44 3.25 -8.00
C GLY A 81 -9.61 2.32 -9.19
N GLY A 82 -9.11 2.72 -10.38
CA GLY A 82 -9.09 1.89 -11.58
C GLY A 82 -8.21 0.64 -11.45
N VAL A 83 -7.03 0.77 -10.83
CA VAL A 83 -6.14 -0.36 -10.54
C VAL A 83 -6.80 -1.34 -9.57
N ILE A 84 -7.46 -0.84 -8.52
CA ILE A 84 -8.16 -1.69 -7.54
C ILE A 84 -9.34 -2.41 -8.20
N GLN A 85 -10.10 -1.72 -9.05
CA GLN A 85 -11.24 -2.30 -9.76
C GLN A 85 -10.82 -3.37 -10.78
N SER A 86 -9.81 -3.06 -11.60
CA SER A 86 -9.38 -3.94 -12.71
C SER A 86 -8.40 -5.04 -12.28
N GLY A 87 -7.69 -4.83 -11.16
CA GLY A 87 -6.58 -5.70 -10.75
C GLY A 87 -5.39 -5.67 -11.69
N LYS A 88 -5.28 -4.64 -12.55
CA LYS A 88 -4.17 -4.45 -13.50
C LYS A 88 -3.29 -3.30 -13.05
N ALA A 89 -1.97 -3.50 -13.09
CA ALA A 89 -1.02 -2.44 -12.82
C ALA A 89 -1.05 -1.36 -13.89
N VAL A 90 -0.72 -0.13 -13.50
CA VAL A 90 -0.62 1.03 -14.39
C VAL A 90 0.70 1.74 -14.12
N SER A 91 1.42 2.06 -15.20
CA SER A 91 2.65 2.85 -15.17
C SER A 91 2.50 4.03 -16.13
N ILE A 92 2.69 5.23 -15.59
CA ILE A 92 2.55 6.50 -16.31
C ILE A 92 3.92 7.16 -16.36
N PRO A 93 4.51 7.35 -17.56
CA PRO A 93 5.83 7.98 -17.69
C PRO A 93 5.86 9.41 -17.16
N LYS A 94 4.84 10.22 -17.49
CA LYS A 94 4.70 11.60 -17.03
C LYS A 94 3.27 11.87 -16.59
N ILE A 95 3.09 12.21 -15.34
CA ILE A 95 1.75 12.50 -14.78
C ILE A 95 1.12 13.76 -15.37
N SER A 96 1.92 14.72 -15.84
CA SER A 96 1.46 15.94 -16.51
C SER A 96 0.72 15.67 -17.83
N GLU A 97 0.98 14.53 -18.46
CA GLU A 97 0.38 14.11 -19.74
C GLU A 97 -0.83 13.18 -19.54
N GLU A 98 -1.18 12.80 -18.30
CA GLU A 98 -2.23 11.81 -18.01
C GLU A 98 -3.52 12.50 -17.48
N PRO A 99 -4.58 12.61 -18.32
CA PRO A 99 -5.83 13.31 -17.94
C PRO A 99 -6.58 12.66 -16.75
N LYS A 100 -6.42 11.34 -16.56
CA LYS A 100 -7.09 10.61 -15.48
C LYS A 100 -6.37 10.72 -14.14
N PHE A 101 -5.23 11.41 -14.10
CA PHE A 101 -4.46 11.54 -12.88
C PHE A 101 -5.09 12.57 -11.93
N LEU A 102 -5.69 12.11 -10.85
CA LEU A 102 -6.30 12.95 -9.83
C LEU A 102 -5.25 13.33 -8.77
N ASN A 103 -4.79 14.57 -8.78
CA ASN A 103 -3.86 15.07 -7.74
C ASN A 103 -4.60 15.38 -6.43
N ARG A 104 -5.25 14.38 -5.81
CA ARG A 104 -6.10 14.60 -4.62
C ARG A 104 -5.33 14.93 -3.36
N THR A 105 -4.11 14.48 -3.23
CA THR A 105 -3.27 14.82 -2.07
C THR A 105 -2.80 16.27 -2.11
N VAL A 106 -3.02 16.97 -3.22
CA VAL A 106 -2.63 18.37 -3.47
C VAL A 106 -1.15 18.64 -3.13
N SER A 107 -0.36 17.57 -3.00
CA SER A 107 1.05 17.63 -2.66
C SER A 107 1.96 17.97 -3.85
N ARG A 108 1.41 18.05 -5.06
CA ARG A 108 2.11 18.31 -6.32
C ARG A 108 1.77 19.71 -6.84
N ARG A 109 2.17 20.76 -6.11
CA ARG A 109 1.85 22.16 -6.47
C ARG A 109 2.96 22.90 -7.20
N THR A 110 4.16 22.34 -7.32
CA THR A 110 5.30 23.01 -7.95
C THR A 110 5.54 22.45 -9.35
N ASN A 111 6.05 23.30 -10.27
CA ASN A 111 6.41 22.86 -11.64
C ASN A 111 7.42 21.68 -11.65
N LYS A 112 8.22 21.54 -10.60
CA LYS A 112 9.14 20.39 -10.43
C LYS A 112 8.39 19.07 -10.20
N ASP A 113 7.16 19.11 -9.69
CA ASP A 113 6.34 17.93 -9.43
C ASP A 113 5.62 17.42 -10.68
N LEU A 114 5.63 18.18 -11.79
CA LEU A 114 5.00 17.78 -13.05
C LEU A 114 5.84 16.76 -13.83
N ASP A 115 7.15 16.73 -13.61
CA ASP A 115 8.05 15.76 -14.25
C ASP A 115 8.24 14.51 -13.36
N LEU A 116 7.12 13.94 -12.95
CA LEU A 116 7.10 12.67 -12.20
C LEU A 116 6.51 11.55 -13.04
N SER A 117 7.09 10.36 -12.89
CA SER A 117 6.49 9.10 -13.29
C SER A 117 5.65 8.55 -12.14
N PHE A 118 4.56 7.85 -12.46
CA PHE A 118 3.69 7.23 -11.48
C PHE A 118 3.54 5.74 -11.80
N ILE A 119 3.67 4.90 -10.78
CA ILE A 119 3.45 3.47 -10.89
C ILE A 119 2.45 3.07 -9.81
N CYS A 120 1.42 2.33 -10.19
CA CYS A 120 0.42 1.80 -9.27
C CYS A 120 0.19 0.32 -9.54
N VAL A 121 0.38 -0.50 -8.52
CA VAL A 121 0.20 -1.95 -8.60
C VAL A 121 -0.87 -2.42 -7.61
N PRO A 122 -1.70 -3.41 -7.96
CA PRO A 122 -2.72 -3.93 -7.07
C PRO A 122 -2.12 -4.80 -5.95
N ILE A 123 -2.66 -4.69 -4.75
CA ILE A 123 -2.42 -5.59 -3.62
C ILE A 123 -3.54 -6.63 -3.63
N LYS A 124 -3.18 -7.92 -3.76
CA LYS A 124 -4.16 -9.00 -4.02
C LYS A 124 -4.14 -10.08 -2.94
N LYS A 125 -5.35 -10.52 -2.53
CA LYS A 125 -5.62 -11.73 -1.77
C LYS A 125 -6.24 -12.77 -2.71
N GLY A 126 -5.42 -13.65 -3.28
CA GLY A 126 -5.88 -14.54 -4.34
C GLY A 126 -6.34 -13.75 -5.58
N ARG A 127 -7.62 -13.88 -5.95
CA ARG A 127 -8.23 -13.12 -7.05
C ARG A 127 -8.79 -11.76 -6.64
N GLN A 128 -9.01 -11.55 -5.36
CA GLN A 128 -9.57 -10.31 -4.84
C GLN A 128 -8.49 -9.24 -4.69
N VAL A 129 -8.76 -8.03 -5.16
CA VAL A 129 -7.91 -6.86 -4.91
C VAL A 129 -8.35 -6.24 -3.59
N ILE A 130 -7.41 -6.11 -2.66
CA ILE A 130 -7.64 -5.55 -1.32
C ILE A 130 -7.05 -4.14 -1.15
N GLY A 131 -6.32 -3.66 -2.14
CA GLY A 131 -5.69 -2.35 -2.10
C GLY A 131 -4.77 -2.10 -3.28
N ALA A 132 -3.96 -1.05 -3.18
CA ALA A 132 -2.93 -0.72 -4.15
C ALA A 132 -1.70 -0.12 -3.47
N LEU A 133 -0.53 -0.40 -4.05
CA LEU A 133 0.73 0.27 -3.76
C LEU A 133 1.04 1.21 -4.92
N SER A 134 1.21 2.49 -4.64
CA SER A 134 1.58 3.47 -5.65
C SER A 134 2.81 4.28 -5.27
N VAL A 135 3.59 4.65 -6.26
CA VAL A 135 4.82 5.43 -6.09
C VAL A 135 4.94 6.51 -7.15
N ASP A 136 5.44 7.67 -6.74
CA ASP A 136 5.91 8.74 -7.61
C ASP A 136 7.44 8.72 -7.64
N LYS A 137 8.01 8.84 -8.82
CA LYS A 137 9.45 8.91 -9.05
C LYS A 137 9.76 10.07 -9.98
N PRO A 138 10.88 10.78 -9.81
CA PRO A 138 11.34 11.74 -10.82
C PRO A 138 11.40 11.08 -12.20
N PHE A 139 10.89 11.80 -13.21
CA PHE A 139 10.92 11.31 -14.59
C PHE A 139 12.35 11.18 -15.08
N GLU A 140 12.67 10.04 -15.61
CA GLU A 140 13.98 9.74 -16.22
C GLU A 140 13.75 8.91 -17.48
N ALA A 141 14.09 9.44 -18.65
CA ALA A 141 13.81 8.82 -19.95
C ALA A 141 14.48 7.44 -20.11
N SER A 142 15.62 7.22 -19.46
CA SER A 142 16.37 5.96 -19.49
C SER A 142 15.84 4.90 -18.49
N TYR A 143 14.88 5.28 -17.62
CA TYR A 143 14.39 4.41 -16.56
C TYR A 143 13.32 3.44 -17.04
N SER A 144 13.53 2.16 -16.78
CA SER A 144 12.54 1.13 -17.13
C SER A 144 11.40 1.07 -16.11
N LEU A 145 10.30 1.77 -16.37
CA LEU A 145 9.08 1.69 -15.55
C LEU A 145 8.55 0.27 -15.44
N LYS A 146 8.68 -0.54 -16.50
CA LYS A 146 8.23 -1.93 -16.49
C LYS A 146 9.02 -2.81 -15.52
N LYS A 147 10.32 -2.53 -15.34
CA LYS A 147 11.13 -3.21 -14.34
C LYS A 147 10.71 -2.81 -12.93
N ALA A 148 10.48 -1.53 -12.69
CA ALA A 148 10.00 -1.02 -11.41
C ALA A 148 8.58 -1.54 -11.07
N GLU A 149 7.67 -1.59 -12.05
CA GLU A 149 6.34 -2.18 -11.89
C GLU A 149 6.40 -3.63 -11.42
N LYS A 150 7.26 -4.45 -12.03
CA LYS A 150 7.45 -5.85 -11.62
C LYS A 150 7.98 -5.96 -10.19
N LEU A 151 8.95 -5.13 -9.83
CA LEU A 151 9.52 -5.11 -8.49
C LEU A 151 8.47 -4.69 -7.45
N LEU A 152 7.71 -3.64 -7.75
CA LEU A 152 6.60 -3.20 -6.88
C LEU A 152 5.49 -4.24 -6.78
N ALA A 153 5.21 -5.02 -7.83
CA ALA A 153 4.24 -6.11 -7.78
C ALA A 153 4.66 -7.22 -6.81
N VAL A 154 5.96 -7.53 -6.73
CA VAL A 154 6.49 -8.47 -5.72
C VAL A 154 6.31 -7.90 -4.32
N VAL A 155 6.67 -6.63 -4.09
CA VAL A 155 6.45 -5.96 -2.80
C VAL A 155 4.97 -5.95 -2.42
N ALA A 156 4.08 -5.63 -3.37
CA ALA A 156 2.62 -5.67 -3.15
C ALA A 156 2.13 -7.06 -2.71
N THR A 157 2.73 -8.13 -3.25
CA THR A 157 2.42 -9.51 -2.84
C THR A 157 2.87 -9.79 -1.40
N MET A 158 4.05 -9.29 -1.00
CA MET A 158 4.56 -9.42 0.38
C MET A 158 3.67 -8.63 1.35
N VAL A 159 3.29 -7.41 1.00
CA VAL A 159 2.35 -6.57 1.76
C VAL A 159 0.99 -7.27 1.91
N ALA A 160 0.45 -7.86 0.84
CA ALA A 160 -0.81 -8.59 0.89
C ALA A 160 -0.77 -9.73 1.93
N ARG A 161 0.30 -10.53 1.91
CA ARG A 161 0.50 -11.62 2.89
C ARG A 161 0.53 -11.11 4.32
N HIS A 162 1.25 -10.01 4.55
CA HIS A 162 1.34 -9.41 5.88
C HIS A 162 -0.01 -8.90 6.37
N VAL A 163 -0.77 -8.18 5.54
CA VAL A 163 -2.12 -7.70 5.86
C VAL A 163 -3.04 -8.87 6.23
N ILE A 164 -3.04 -9.94 5.43
CA ILE A 164 -3.86 -11.13 5.65
C ILE A 164 -3.47 -11.82 6.95
N ASN A 165 -2.18 -11.99 7.21
CA ASN A 165 -1.70 -12.65 8.44
C ASN A 165 -2.13 -11.88 9.69
N LEU A 166 -1.97 -10.54 9.69
CA LEU A 166 -2.40 -9.71 10.83
C LEU A 166 -3.92 -9.75 11.04
N GLU A 167 -4.71 -9.76 9.95
CA GLU A 167 -6.15 -9.91 10.03
C GLU A 167 -6.55 -11.26 10.65
N THR A 168 -5.91 -12.34 10.22
CA THR A 168 -6.14 -13.70 10.76
C THR A 168 -5.82 -13.75 12.26
N ILE A 169 -4.64 -13.28 12.66
CA ILE A 169 -4.24 -13.23 14.08
C ILE A 169 -5.24 -12.40 14.91
N ARG A 170 -5.72 -11.29 14.38
CA ARG A 170 -6.71 -10.44 15.06
C ARG A 170 -8.04 -11.19 15.29
N LEU A 171 -8.53 -11.88 14.26
CA LEU A 171 -9.78 -12.64 14.33
C LEU A 171 -9.66 -13.81 15.31
N GLU A 172 -8.60 -14.59 15.26
CA GLU A 172 -8.33 -15.70 16.19
C GLU A 172 -8.29 -15.19 17.64
N LYS A 173 -7.59 -14.08 17.88
CA LYS A 173 -7.52 -13.48 19.22
C LYS A 173 -8.88 -12.99 19.71
N GLN A 174 -9.72 -12.49 18.83
CA GLN A 174 -11.08 -12.07 19.17
C GLN A 174 -11.94 -13.29 19.55
N THR A 175 -11.92 -14.34 18.76
CA THR A 175 -12.66 -15.59 19.01
C THR A 175 -12.26 -16.20 20.36
N LEU A 176 -10.95 -16.31 20.63
CA LEU A 176 -10.45 -16.82 21.90
C LEU A 176 -10.90 -15.96 23.10
N ARG A 177 -10.97 -14.64 22.95
CA ARG A 177 -11.46 -13.75 24.02
C ARG A 177 -12.94 -13.94 24.30
N GLU A 178 -13.74 -14.12 23.27
CA GLU A 178 -15.18 -14.35 23.37
C GLU A 178 -15.45 -15.71 24.04
N GLU A 179 -14.71 -16.75 23.64
CA GLU A 179 -14.80 -18.07 24.26
C GLU A 179 -14.39 -18.05 25.74
N ASN A 180 -13.28 -17.43 26.08
CA ASN A 180 -12.85 -17.26 27.47
C ASN A 180 -13.90 -16.52 28.33
N ARG A 181 -14.50 -15.45 27.78
CA ARG A 181 -15.57 -14.72 28.48
C ARG A 181 -16.77 -15.63 28.75
N ARG A 182 -17.16 -16.41 27.75
CA ARG A 182 -18.29 -17.34 27.89
C ARG A 182 -18.02 -18.41 28.97
N LEU A 183 -16.82 -19.00 28.95
CA LEU A 183 -16.42 -20.02 29.94
C LEU A 183 -16.39 -19.47 31.37
N LEU A 184 -15.89 -18.24 31.55
CA LEU A 184 -15.91 -17.56 32.86
C LEU A 184 -17.34 -17.32 33.37
N GLN A 185 -18.26 -16.87 32.51
CA GLN A 185 -19.67 -16.71 32.87
C GLN A 185 -20.34 -18.04 33.24
N GLU A 186 -20.03 -19.13 32.51
CA GLU A 186 -20.55 -20.46 32.83
C GLU A 186 -20.04 -20.96 34.19
N LEU A 187 -18.81 -20.65 34.57
CA LEU A 187 -18.25 -20.96 35.89
C LEU A 187 -18.91 -20.12 37.00
N GLU A 188 -19.07 -18.82 36.83
CA GLU A 188 -19.72 -17.93 37.79
C GLU A 188 -21.21 -18.31 38.05
N ASN A 189 -21.91 -18.81 37.02
CA ASN A 189 -23.29 -19.27 37.15
C ASN A 189 -23.45 -20.66 37.82
N LYS A 190 -22.34 -21.38 38.00
CA LYS A 190 -22.34 -22.73 38.65
C LYS A 190 -22.09 -22.70 40.14
N TYR A 191 -21.69 -21.57 40.68
CA TYR A 191 -21.39 -21.36 42.11
C TYR A 191 -22.18 -20.19 42.67
#